data_e485506d44017b7f41f37685dfc479d0
#
_entry.id   e485506d44017b7f41f37685dfc479d0
#
_cell.length_a   1.000
_cell.length_b   1.000
_cell.length_c   1.000
_cell.angle_alpha   90.00
_cell.angle_beta   90.00
_cell.angle_gamma   90.00
#
_symmetry.space_group_name_H-M   'P 1'
#
loop_
_entity.id
_entity.type
_entity.pdbx_description
1 polymer ?
#
loop_
_entity_poly.entity_id
_entity_poly.type
_entity_poly.pdbx_seq_one_letter_code
_entity_poly.pdbx_strand_id
1 'polypeptide(L)'
;VFQISRFAVRACMQKKRVELLVDFFPELTELELTAELVRRQEICPYKAPKELLIGLLPEKLIPVLIGKKKTPEEMAGAIKSYRLQITGQTDFGKAQVCAGGITLDQLTDSLESVQHPGIFFAGEALDVGGSTLQWAWSSGSAAGRAAAGEHA
;
A
#
# COMPACT_ATOMS: atom_id res chain seq x y z
N VAL A 1 0.93 -2.68 -0.84
CA VAL A 1 2.11 -2.00 -0.25
C VAL A 1 2.22 -0.57 -0.75
N PHE A 2 2.02 -0.31 -2.05
CA PHE A 2 2.17 1.01 -2.65
C PHE A 2 1.32 2.10 -1.97
N GLN A 3 0.03 1.85 -1.76
CA GLN A 3 -0.86 2.82 -1.12
C GLN A 3 -0.55 3.09 0.36
N ILE A 4 0.02 2.10 1.06
CA ILE A 4 0.38 2.22 2.48
C ILE A 4 1.69 2.98 2.68
N SER A 5 2.60 2.95 1.69
CA SER A 5 3.94 3.55 1.81
C SER A 5 3.89 5.02 2.21
N ARG A 6 2.96 5.80 1.69
CA ARG A 6 2.79 7.22 2.03
C ARG A 6 2.51 7.46 3.54
N PHE A 7 1.70 6.59 4.15
CA PHE A 7 1.39 6.70 5.58
C PHE A 7 2.59 6.27 6.42
N ALA A 8 3.26 5.17 6.01
CA ALA A 8 4.45 4.69 6.68
C ALA A 8 5.58 5.72 6.65
N VAL A 9 5.84 6.34 5.49
CA VAL A 9 6.86 7.39 5.34
C VAL A 9 6.54 8.61 6.20
N ARG A 10 5.31 9.13 6.17
CA ARG A 10 4.89 10.25 7.03
C ARG A 10 5.07 9.95 8.51
N ALA A 11 4.73 8.74 8.96
CA ALA A 11 4.92 8.34 10.34
C ALA A 11 6.42 8.21 10.71
N CYS A 12 7.25 7.69 9.82
CA CYS A 12 8.71 7.65 10.00
C CYS A 12 9.31 9.06 10.10
N MET A 13 8.88 10.01 9.26
CA MET A 13 9.30 11.41 9.33
C MET A 13 8.95 12.06 10.67
N GLN A 14 7.84 11.65 11.30
CA GLN A 14 7.44 12.05 12.64
C GLN A 14 8.18 11.28 13.75
N LYS A 15 9.22 10.49 13.40
CA LYS A 15 9.98 9.63 14.32
C LYS A 15 9.13 8.61 15.08
N LYS A 16 7.98 8.21 14.51
CA LYS A 16 7.13 7.16 15.06
C LYS A 16 7.65 5.79 14.64
N ARG A 17 7.54 4.82 15.56
CA ARG A 17 7.76 3.41 15.21
C ARG A 17 6.63 2.93 14.32
N VAL A 18 6.97 2.38 13.15
CA VAL A 18 6.00 1.89 12.17
C VAL A 18 6.18 0.39 11.99
N GLU A 19 5.11 -0.35 12.19
CA GLU A 19 5.04 -1.77 11.92
C GLU A 19 3.92 -2.02 10.90
N LEU A 20 4.21 -2.80 9.86
CA LEU A 20 3.21 -3.31 8.93
C LEU A 20 2.83 -4.71 9.34
N LEU A 21 1.53 -4.96 9.41
CA LEU A 21 0.96 -6.28 9.54
C LEU A 21 0.42 -6.69 8.17
N VAL A 22 0.96 -7.77 7.62
CA VAL A 22 0.59 -8.25 6.29
C VAL A 22 -0.15 -9.56 6.42
N ASP A 23 -1.36 -9.59 5.87
CA ASP A 23 -2.17 -10.78 5.67
C ASP A 23 -2.04 -11.20 4.19
N PHE A 24 -1.53 -12.41 3.95
CA PHE A 24 -1.33 -12.93 2.60
C PHE A 24 -2.56 -13.65 2.03
N PHE A 25 -3.57 -13.94 2.87
CA PHE A 25 -4.83 -14.59 2.48
C PHE A 25 -6.03 -13.88 3.14
N PRO A 26 -6.32 -12.62 2.75
CA PRO A 26 -7.39 -11.85 3.38
C PRO A 26 -8.78 -12.49 3.20
N GLU A 27 -8.96 -13.33 2.18
CA GLU A 27 -10.18 -14.07 1.88
C GLU A 27 -10.42 -15.28 2.78
N LEU A 28 -9.41 -15.73 3.53
CA LEU A 28 -9.51 -16.87 4.45
C LEU A 28 -9.29 -16.42 5.90
N THR A 29 -10.04 -16.98 6.82
CA THR A 29 -9.73 -16.90 8.24
C THR A 29 -8.51 -17.75 8.58
N GLU A 30 -7.88 -17.51 9.73
CA GLU A 30 -6.76 -18.33 10.19
C GLU A 30 -7.17 -19.81 10.36
N LEU A 31 -8.39 -20.05 10.83
CA LEU A 31 -8.94 -21.40 11.00
C LEU A 31 -9.11 -22.13 9.66
N GLU A 32 -9.66 -21.44 8.66
CA GLU A 32 -9.83 -22.00 7.30
C GLU A 32 -8.49 -22.30 6.64
N LEU A 33 -7.52 -21.40 6.78
CA LEU A 33 -6.16 -21.63 6.26
C LEU A 33 -5.49 -22.80 6.97
N THR A 34 -5.65 -22.92 8.29
CA THR A 34 -5.16 -24.07 9.08
C THR A 34 -5.78 -25.36 8.59
N ALA A 35 -7.11 -25.41 8.41
CA ALA A 35 -7.81 -26.59 7.92
C ALA A 35 -7.32 -27.02 6.51
N GLU A 36 -7.07 -26.06 5.62
CA GLU A 36 -6.51 -26.34 4.30
C GLU A 36 -5.09 -26.92 4.38
N LEU A 37 -4.25 -26.43 5.28
CA LEU A 37 -2.89 -26.96 5.48
C LEU A 37 -2.92 -28.36 6.08
N VAL A 38 -3.82 -28.64 7.03
CA VAL A 38 -4.04 -30.00 7.57
C VAL A 38 -4.48 -30.94 6.47
N ARG A 39 -5.48 -30.55 5.67
CA ARG A 39 -5.96 -31.35 4.53
C ARG A 39 -4.83 -31.69 3.55
N ARG A 40 -3.94 -30.71 3.25
CA ARG A 40 -2.79 -30.94 2.37
C ARG A 40 -1.78 -31.90 2.98
N GLN A 41 -1.57 -31.82 4.27
CA GLN A 41 -0.68 -32.73 5.02
C GLN A 41 -1.21 -34.18 5.00
N GLU A 42 -2.52 -34.36 5.15
CA GLU A 42 -3.18 -35.68 5.07
C GLU A 42 -3.06 -36.30 3.67
N ILE A 43 -3.26 -35.49 2.62
CA ILE A 43 -3.14 -35.96 1.23
C ILE A 43 -1.68 -36.26 0.84
N CYS A 44 -0.74 -35.50 1.39
CA CYS A 44 0.67 -35.59 1.03
C CYS A 44 1.56 -35.70 2.30
N PRO A 45 1.44 -36.77 3.10
CA PRO A 45 2.15 -36.90 4.38
C PRO A 45 3.66 -36.98 4.26
N TYR A 46 4.17 -37.25 3.06
CA TYR A 46 5.61 -37.33 2.77
C TYR A 46 6.25 -35.96 2.48
N LYS A 47 5.45 -34.90 2.34
CA LYS A 47 5.96 -33.55 2.08
C LYS A 47 6.43 -32.86 3.36
N ALA A 48 7.53 -32.12 3.23
CA ALA A 48 7.96 -31.26 4.31
C ALA A 48 6.96 -30.10 4.52
N PRO A 49 6.82 -29.52 5.73
CA PRO A 49 5.84 -28.47 6.02
C PRO A 49 5.86 -27.31 5.02
N LYS A 50 7.05 -26.84 4.62
CA LYS A 50 7.20 -25.77 3.62
C LYS A 50 6.66 -26.14 2.24
N GLU A 51 6.68 -27.42 1.87
CA GLU A 51 6.21 -27.88 0.56
C GLU A 51 4.68 -27.91 0.48
N LEU A 52 3.99 -27.91 1.63
CA LEU A 52 2.53 -27.80 1.70
C LEU A 52 2.03 -26.41 1.22
N LEU A 53 2.91 -25.42 1.20
CA LEU A 53 2.59 -24.05 0.78
C LEU A 53 2.87 -23.81 -0.72
N ILE A 54 3.50 -24.76 -1.41
CA ILE A 54 3.74 -24.67 -2.86
C ILE A 54 2.38 -24.60 -3.59
N GLY A 55 2.27 -23.66 -4.50
CA GLY A 55 1.01 -23.35 -5.20
C GLY A 55 0.07 -22.40 -4.46
N LEU A 56 0.28 -22.16 -3.16
CA LEU A 56 -0.41 -21.12 -2.39
C LEU A 56 0.38 -19.82 -2.35
N LEU A 57 1.70 -19.92 -2.21
CA LEU A 57 2.61 -18.80 -2.10
C LEU A 57 3.79 -18.96 -3.06
N PRO A 58 4.39 -17.86 -3.52
CA PRO A 58 5.65 -17.90 -4.23
C PRO A 58 6.73 -18.60 -3.39
N GLU A 59 7.45 -19.55 -3.99
CA GLU A 59 8.43 -20.39 -3.28
C GLU A 59 9.47 -19.59 -2.50
N LYS A 60 9.89 -18.43 -3.04
CA LYS A 60 10.87 -17.54 -2.39
C LYS A 60 10.35 -16.91 -1.08
N LEU A 61 9.04 -16.76 -0.94
CA LEU A 61 8.43 -16.20 0.26
C LEU A 61 8.24 -17.23 1.37
N ILE A 62 8.03 -18.50 1.02
CA ILE A 62 7.74 -19.56 1.98
C ILE A 62 8.75 -19.61 3.14
N PRO A 63 10.07 -19.71 2.89
CA PRO A 63 11.03 -19.78 3.99
C PRO A 63 11.10 -18.51 4.83
N VAL A 64 10.79 -17.36 4.24
CA VAL A 64 10.77 -16.07 4.95
C VAL A 64 9.58 -15.99 5.90
N LEU A 65 8.40 -16.41 5.44
CA LEU A 65 7.15 -16.32 6.20
C LEU A 65 7.11 -17.33 7.35
N ILE A 66 7.40 -18.60 7.06
CA ILE A 66 7.25 -19.65 8.04
C ILE A 66 8.50 -19.88 8.88
N GLY A 67 9.70 -19.53 8.39
CA GLY A 67 10.95 -19.73 9.13
C GLY A 67 11.14 -21.20 9.58
N LYS A 68 11.14 -21.43 10.89
CA LYS A 68 11.28 -22.74 11.51
C LYS A 68 9.95 -23.40 11.91
N LYS A 69 8.83 -22.79 11.60
CA LYS A 69 7.48 -23.29 11.93
C LYS A 69 7.19 -24.57 11.17
N LYS A 70 6.55 -25.52 11.85
CA LYS A 70 6.33 -26.87 11.31
C LYS A 70 4.86 -27.29 11.35
N THR A 71 4.06 -26.74 12.26
CA THR A 71 2.65 -27.13 12.36
C THR A 71 1.78 -26.25 11.47
N PRO A 72 0.65 -26.76 10.96
CA PRO A 72 -0.31 -25.99 10.17
C PRO A 72 -0.75 -24.70 10.87
N GLU A 73 -1.01 -24.74 12.18
CA GLU A 73 -1.45 -23.61 12.98
C GLU A 73 -0.38 -22.51 13.03
N GLU A 74 0.87 -22.89 13.34
CA GLU A 74 1.99 -21.96 13.37
C GLU A 74 2.23 -21.30 12.00
N MET A 75 2.08 -22.07 10.93
CA MET A 75 2.25 -21.56 9.56
C MET A 75 1.11 -20.63 9.18
N ALA A 76 -0.14 -21.00 9.48
CA ALA A 76 -1.31 -20.16 9.19
C ALA A 76 -1.22 -18.83 9.96
N GLY A 77 -0.95 -18.84 11.25
CA GLY A 77 -0.77 -17.62 12.03
C GLY A 77 0.33 -16.70 11.50
N ALA A 78 1.48 -17.28 11.08
CA ALA A 78 2.57 -16.50 10.50
C ALA A 78 2.22 -15.88 9.14
N ILE A 79 1.42 -16.55 8.34
CA ILE A 79 0.99 -16.08 7.01
C ILE A 79 -0.09 -15.02 7.15
N LYS A 80 -1.01 -15.17 8.10
CA LYS A 80 -2.10 -14.24 8.38
C LYS A 80 -1.64 -12.96 9.08
N SER A 81 -0.51 -13.01 9.78
CA SER A 81 -0.07 -11.94 10.67
C SER A 81 1.43 -11.68 10.56
N TYR A 82 1.92 -11.53 9.32
CA TYR A 82 3.33 -11.30 9.07
C TYR A 82 3.73 -9.87 9.40
N ARG A 83 4.68 -9.71 10.32
CA ARG A 83 5.12 -8.42 10.84
C ARG A 83 6.37 -7.92 10.12
N LEU A 84 6.31 -6.71 9.61
CA LEU A 84 7.43 -6.00 9.01
C LEU A 84 7.69 -4.68 9.75
N GLN A 85 8.88 -4.57 10.33
CA GLN A 85 9.32 -3.31 10.90
C GLN A 85 9.79 -2.39 9.78
N ILE A 86 9.18 -1.21 9.65
CA ILE A 86 9.64 -0.17 8.74
C ILE A 86 10.74 0.62 9.46
N THR A 87 11.93 0.64 8.88
CA THR A 87 13.11 1.30 9.46
C THR A 87 13.39 2.68 8.85
N GLY A 88 12.76 3.00 7.72
CA GLY A 88 12.97 4.27 7.03
C GLY A 88 12.37 4.26 5.64
N GLN A 89 12.74 5.26 4.87
CA GLN A 89 12.37 5.47 3.48
C GLN A 89 13.59 5.29 2.56
N THR A 90 13.34 5.00 1.31
CA THR A 90 14.38 5.01 0.26
C THR A 90 14.69 6.44 -0.18
N ASP A 91 15.75 6.61 -1.00
CA ASP A 91 16.13 7.89 -1.57
C ASP A 91 14.98 8.48 -2.41
N PHE A 92 14.86 9.81 -2.38
CA PHE A 92 13.85 10.56 -3.12
C PHE A 92 13.84 10.22 -4.62
N GLY A 93 15.00 10.02 -5.24
CA GLY A 93 15.11 9.64 -6.66
C GLY A 93 14.47 8.29 -7.05
N LYS A 94 14.07 7.47 -6.06
CA LYS A 94 13.34 6.21 -6.25
C LYS A 94 11.85 6.33 -5.95
N ALA A 95 11.39 7.51 -5.54
CA ALA A 95 9.99 7.75 -5.23
C ALA A 95 9.17 7.77 -6.54
N GLN A 96 8.04 7.08 -6.55
CA GLN A 96 7.08 7.13 -7.68
C GLN A 96 6.08 8.27 -7.53
N VAL A 97 5.85 8.73 -6.31
CA VAL A 97 5.01 9.88 -5.97
C VAL A 97 5.66 10.65 -4.83
N CYS A 98 5.44 11.97 -4.81
CA CYS A 98 5.92 12.84 -3.76
C CYS A 98 4.77 13.22 -2.82
N ALA A 99 5.12 13.60 -1.59
CA ALA A 99 4.20 14.23 -0.65
C ALA A 99 4.57 15.71 -0.54
N GLY A 100 3.57 16.55 -0.28
CA GLY A 100 3.70 18.00 -0.26
C GLY A 100 3.18 18.62 -1.56
N GLY A 101 3.27 19.92 -1.66
CA GLY A 101 2.71 20.71 -2.75
C GLY A 101 1.80 21.80 -2.21
N ILE A 102 0.98 22.35 -3.09
CA ILE A 102 0.01 23.40 -2.75
C ILE A 102 -1.17 22.74 -2.05
N THR A 103 -1.48 23.22 -0.85
CA THR A 103 -2.62 22.72 -0.08
C THR A 103 -3.95 23.22 -0.65
N LEU A 104 -4.99 22.40 -0.57
CA LEU A 104 -6.28 22.70 -1.21
C LEU A 104 -6.98 23.92 -0.59
N ASP A 105 -6.70 24.28 0.65
CA ASP A 105 -7.20 25.49 1.31
C ASP A 105 -6.65 26.79 0.72
N GLN A 106 -5.60 26.73 -0.10
CA GLN A 106 -5.05 27.85 -0.86
C GLN A 106 -5.69 28.04 -2.24
N LEU A 107 -6.66 27.18 -2.57
CA LEU A 107 -7.32 27.15 -3.87
C LEU A 107 -8.84 27.32 -3.74
N THR A 108 -9.45 27.82 -4.79
CA THR A 108 -10.90 27.80 -4.98
C THR A 108 -11.36 26.40 -5.40
N ASP A 109 -12.67 26.16 -5.46
CA ASP A 109 -13.25 24.91 -5.97
C ASP A 109 -12.87 24.63 -7.43
N SER A 110 -12.54 25.66 -8.18
CA SER A 110 -12.05 25.59 -9.56
C SER A 110 -10.54 25.40 -9.69
N LEU A 111 -9.85 25.16 -8.59
CA LEU A 111 -8.40 24.98 -8.51
C LEU A 111 -7.59 26.24 -8.88
N GLU A 112 -8.20 27.41 -8.81
CA GLU A 112 -7.54 28.71 -8.95
C GLU A 112 -6.92 29.12 -7.62
N SER A 113 -5.74 29.78 -7.67
CA SER A 113 -5.10 30.30 -6.48
C SER A 113 -5.93 31.43 -5.85
N VAL A 114 -6.19 31.31 -4.55
CA VAL A 114 -6.85 32.37 -3.77
C VAL A 114 -5.97 33.62 -3.69
N GLN A 115 -4.64 33.46 -3.61
CA GLN A 115 -3.69 34.57 -3.48
C GLN A 115 -3.33 35.22 -4.82
N HIS A 116 -3.40 34.46 -5.91
CA HIS A 116 -2.97 34.89 -7.24
C HIS A 116 -4.05 34.54 -8.28
N PRO A 117 -5.10 35.36 -8.42
CA PRO A 117 -6.15 35.13 -9.44
C PRO A 117 -5.57 34.97 -10.84
N GLY A 118 -6.14 34.06 -11.63
CA GLY A 118 -5.68 33.70 -12.97
C GLY A 118 -4.62 32.60 -12.98
N ILE A 119 -4.15 32.10 -11.83
CA ILE A 119 -3.21 30.99 -11.73
C ILE A 119 -3.94 29.76 -11.24
N PHE A 120 -3.89 28.69 -12.03
CA PHE A 120 -4.55 27.42 -11.74
C PHE A 120 -3.51 26.32 -11.48
N PHE A 121 -3.82 25.41 -10.56
CA PHE A 121 -2.95 24.30 -10.21
C PHE A 121 -3.68 22.97 -10.39
N ALA A 122 -2.96 21.93 -10.82
CA ALA A 122 -3.54 20.60 -11.03
C ALA A 122 -2.51 19.49 -10.82
N GLY A 123 -2.99 18.27 -10.72
CA GLY A 123 -2.16 17.07 -10.67
C GLY A 123 -1.32 16.97 -9.41
N GLU A 124 -0.07 16.58 -9.58
CA GLU A 124 0.87 16.31 -8.49
C GLU A 124 1.43 17.57 -7.82
N ALA A 125 1.19 18.74 -8.39
CA ALA A 125 1.49 20.02 -7.77
C ALA A 125 0.66 20.27 -6.50
N LEU A 126 -0.47 19.55 -6.35
CA LEU A 126 -1.39 19.65 -5.22
C LEU A 126 -1.05 18.64 -4.13
N ASP A 127 -1.07 19.06 -2.86
CA ASP A 127 -0.87 18.14 -1.72
C ASP A 127 -2.14 17.33 -1.44
N VAL A 128 -2.40 16.34 -2.27
CA VAL A 128 -3.51 15.38 -2.12
C VAL A 128 -3.07 14.03 -1.56
N GLY A 129 -1.86 13.98 -1.02
CA GLY A 129 -1.36 12.78 -0.34
C GLY A 129 -0.97 11.63 -1.25
N GLY A 130 -0.48 11.91 -2.44
CA GLY A 130 -0.07 10.98 -3.48
C GLY A 130 -1.07 10.98 -4.63
N SER A 131 -0.73 11.64 -5.72
CA SER A 131 -1.60 11.74 -6.86
C SER A 131 -1.53 10.48 -7.73
N THR A 132 -2.68 10.08 -8.26
CA THR A 132 -2.78 9.05 -9.29
C THR A 132 -2.92 9.72 -10.66
N LEU A 133 -2.66 8.96 -11.73
CA LEU A 133 -2.93 9.45 -13.09
C LEU A 133 -4.38 9.93 -13.24
N GLN A 134 -5.33 9.23 -12.62
CA GLN A 134 -6.74 9.63 -12.64
C GLN A 134 -6.96 11.01 -12.01
N TRP A 135 -6.31 11.28 -10.87
CA TRP A 135 -6.36 12.58 -10.21
C TRP A 135 -5.75 13.66 -11.11
N ALA A 136 -4.59 13.40 -11.70
CA ALA A 136 -3.92 14.34 -12.59
C ALA A 136 -4.79 14.72 -13.79
N TRP A 137 -5.45 13.74 -14.41
CA TRP A 137 -6.39 13.97 -15.52
C TRP A 137 -7.62 14.75 -15.08
N SER A 138 -8.27 14.34 -13.98
CA SER A 138 -9.50 14.97 -13.50
C SER A 138 -9.26 16.42 -13.06
N SER A 139 -8.22 16.65 -12.27
CA SER A 139 -7.87 18.01 -11.80
C SER A 139 -7.38 18.90 -12.95
N GLY A 140 -6.59 18.35 -13.88
CA GLY A 140 -6.16 19.06 -15.07
C GLY A 140 -7.33 19.49 -15.96
N SER A 141 -8.31 18.60 -16.17
CA SER A 141 -9.54 18.92 -16.91
C SER A 141 -10.36 20.00 -16.19
N ALA A 142 -10.50 19.92 -14.86
CA ALA A 142 -11.26 20.92 -14.09
C ALA A 142 -10.59 22.29 -14.15
N ALA A 143 -9.29 22.35 -13.85
CA ALA A 143 -8.51 23.59 -13.90
C ALA A 143 -8.47 24.20 -15.31
N GLY A 144 -8.32 23.37 -16.34
CA GLY A 144 -8.30 23.83 -17.73
C GLY A 144 -9.63 24.45 -18.18
N ARG A 145 -10.75 23.83 -17.84
CA ARG A 145 -12.09 24.40 -18.13
C ARG A 145 -12.33 25.70 -17.38
N ALA A 146 -11.98 25.76 -16.12
CA ALA A 146 -12.11 26.98 -15.33
C ALA A 146 -11.24 28.11 -15.89
N ALA A 147 -10.00 27.81 -16.27
CA ALA A 147 -9.11 28.79 -16.94
C ALA A 147 -9.66 29.30 -18.27
N ALA A 148 -10.41 28.45 -19.00
CA ALA A 148 -11.10 28.85 -20.25
C ALA A 148 -12.41 29.64 -20.03
N GLY A 149 -12.81 29.84 -18.75
CA GLY A 149 -14.07 30.52 -18.39
C GLY A 149 -15.31 29.64 -18.53
N GLU A 150 -15.12 28.31 -18.65
CA GLU A 150 -16.19 27.32 -18.62
C GLU A 150 -16.50 26.95 -17.18
N HIS A 151 -17.48 27.60 -16.59
CA HIS A 151 -17.97 27.23 -15.25
C HIS A 151 -18.92 26.02 -15.35
N ALA A 152 -18.70 25.00 -14.51
CA ALA A 152 -19.54 23.80 -14.45
C ALA A 152 -20.88 24.09 -13.77
#